data_46161f546d3bcfa31a051412f7d70438
#
_entry.id   46161f546d3bcfa31a051412f7d70438
#
_cell.length_a   1.000
_cell.length_b   1.000
_cell.length_c   1.000
_cell.angle_alpha   90.00
_cell.angle_beta   90.00
_cell.angle_gamma   90.00
#
_symmetry.space_group_name_H-M   'P 1'
#
loop_
_entity.id
_entity.type
_entity.pdbx_description
1 polymer ?
#
loop_
_entity_poly.entity_id
_entity_poly.type
_entity_poly.pdbx_seq_one_letter_code
_entity_poly.pdbx_strand_id
1 'polypeptide(L)'
;MVLKSYSKINLTLSVNSKLRSGLHEIQSYFCLINLSDKIKIKKINKKKDQIFFKGHFAKHIKKSNNSIGNLLSLLRKLKLISNYYSVTVIKNIPIFSGLGGGTSNAAFILKHLLKKKINKNIFNKIEKLIGSDLKLFFYKQGFLQNLKTIKISKKKQKFIFLLSRPNINCSTSVIYSKVKKYSKKVKFSFHKINSRKKKIEYILGNKNELQSIVEKKYPIIKKLLTDISNENGCYLSRISGSGSVCYGLFNNHITAKKALNKIKGRYPKFWFSLAKTV
;
A
#
# COMPACT_ATOMS: atom_id res chain seq x y z
N MET A 1 9.36 -21.67 6.98
CA MET A 1 8.39 -20.65 7.47
C MET A 1 7.89 -19.82 6.31
N VAL A 2 6.59 -19.47 6.31
CA VAL A 2 5.98 -18.62 5.28
C VAL A 2 5.62 -17.27 5.91
N LEU A 3 6.19 -16.18 5.39
CA LEU A 3 5.85 -14.83 5.81
C LEU A 3 4.64 -14.33 5.01
N LYS A 4 3.68 -13.69 5.66
CA LYS A 4 2.58 -12.95 5.02
C LYS A 4 2.99 -11.48 4.91
N SER A 5 3.18 -11.00 3.70
CA SER A 5 3.52 -9.61 3.40
C SER A 5 2.25 -8.86 3.03
N TYR A 6 1.67 -8.14 4.01
CA TYR A 6 0.39 -7.45 3.90
C TYR A 6 0.47 -6.21 3.00
N SER A 7 -0.58 -5.92 2.27
CA SER A 7 -0.73 -4.68 1.52
C SER A 7 -1.26 -3.54 2.39
N LYS A 8 -1.16 -2.31 1.89
CA LYS A 8 -1.70 -1.11 2.57
C LYS A 8 -2.80 -0.44 1.75
N ILE A 9 -3.67 0.28 2.43
CA ILE A 9 -4.60 1.24 1.83
C ILE A 9 -4.33 2.63 2.41
N ASN A 10 -4.29 3.65 1.55
CA ASN A 10 -4.39 5.03 1.97
C ASN A 10 -5.88 5.38 2.09
N LEU A 11 -6.37 5.58 3.30
CA LEU A 11 -7.76 5.97 3.58
C LEU A 11 -8.00 7.43 3.23
N THR A 12 -6.98 8.27 3.45
CA THR A 12 -6.88 9.66 2.99
C THR A 12 -5.48 9.89 2.44
N LEU A 13 -5.30 10.85 1.55
CA LEU A 13 -3.99 11.27 1.07
C LEU A 13 -4.03 12.74 0.66
N SER A 14 -3.30 13.59 1.37
CA SER A 14 -3.06 14.98 1.00
C SER A 14 -1.64 15.14 0.49
N VAL A 15 -1.45 15.99 -0.52
CA VAL A 15 -0.12 16.35 -1.04
C VAL A 15 0.18 17.78 -0.60
N ASN A 16 1.21 17.94 0.24
CA ASN A 16 1.47 19.20 0.93
C ASN A 16 2.55 20.05 0.25
N SER A 17 3.53 19.45 -0.41
CA SER A 17 4.58 20.16 -1.15
C SER A 17 5.38 19.20 -2.03
N LYS A 18 6.12 19.76 -2.99
CA LYS A 18 7.17 19.05 -3.72
C LYS A 18 8.52 19.36 -3.05
N LEU A 19 9.28 18.34 -2.74
CA LEU A 19 10.59 18.48 -2.12
C LEU A 19 11.70 18.63 -3.18
N ARG A 20 12.84 19.20 -2.79
CA ARG A 20 14.03 19.29 -3.68
C ARG A 20 14.52 17.93 -4.19
N SER A 21 14.27 16.86 -3.46
CA SER A 21 14.57 15.47 -3.88
C SER A 21 13.66 14.92 -4.99
N GLY A 22 12.68 15.70 -5.47
CA GLY A 22 11.66 15.25 -6.42
C GLY A 22 10.49 14.49 -5.79
N LEU A 23 10.60 14.07 -4.53
CA LEU A 23 9.51 13.47 -3.78
C LEU A 23 8.45 14.52 -3.40
N HIS A 24 7.24 14.06 -3.10
CA HIS A 24 6.19 14.90 -2.54
C HIS A 24 6.02 14.63 -1.06
N GLU A 25 5.90 15.69 -0.27
CA GLU A 25 5.49 15.56 1.12
C GLU A 25 3.99 15.31 1.18
N ILE A 26 3.61 14.26 1.88
CA ILE A 26 2.22 13.81 1.97
C ILE A 26 1.80 13.59 3.41
N GLN A 27 0.50 13.72 3.65
CA GLN A 27 -0.15 13.25 4.87
C GLN A 27 -1.19 12.19 4.49
N SER A 28 -1.27 11.11 5.27
CA SER A 28 -2.17 10.01 4.94
C SER A 28 -2.59 9.23 6.17
N TYR A 29 -3.86 9.03 6.35
CA TYR A 29 -4.36 7.98 7.23
C TYR A 29 -4.32 6.66 6.46
N PHE A 30 -3.62 5.66 6.98
CA PHE A 30 -3.40 4.39 6.30
C PHE A 30 -3.68 3.19 7.20
N CYS A 31 -3.95 2.05 6.60
CA CYS A 31 -4.02 0.77 7.29
C CYS A 31 -3.44 -0.36 6.42
N LEU A 32 -2.91 -1.39 7.09
CA LEU A 32 -2.62 -2.66 6.43
C LEU A 32 -3.88 -3.51 6.36
N ILE A 33 -4.00 -4.27 5.28
CA ILE A 33 -5.12 -5.18 5.02
C ILE A 33 -4.62 -6.61 4.80
N ASN A 34 -5.51 -7.59 5.01
CA ASN A 34 -5.20 -9.01 4.95
C ASN A 34 -4.91 -9.57 3.54
N LEU A 35 -5.09 -8.76 2.48
CA LEU A 35 -4.54 -9.09 1.16
C LEU A 35 -3.01 -9.08 1.25
N SER A 36 -2.39 -10.22 0.98
CA SER A 36 -0.94 -10.38 1.21
C SER A 36 -0.28 -11.27 0.17
N ASP A 37 0.98 -10.99 -0.13
CA ASP A 37 1.87 -11.93 -0.77
C ASP A 37 2.37 -12.96 0.25
N LYS A 38 2.72 -14.16 -0.21
CA LYS A 38 3.35 -15.20 0.61
C LYS A 38 4.82 -15.30 0.24
N ILE A 39 5.71 -15.24 1.24
CA ILE A 39 7.16 -15.26 1.03
C ILE A 39 7.76 -16.47 1.74
N LYS A 40 8.45 -17.33 0.99
CA LYS A 40 9.34 -18.36 1.54
C LYS A 40 10.78 -17.86 1.41
N ILE A 41 11.51 -17.84 2.51
CA ILE A 41 12.94 -17.44 2.54
C ILE A 41 13.74 -18.53 3.24
N LYS A 42 14.86 -18.92 2.62
CA LYS A 42 15.81 -19.92 3.14
C LYS A 42 17.24 -19.44 2.91
N LYS A 43 18.13 -19.66 3.85
CA LYS A 43 19.58 -19.55 3.62
C LYS A 43 20.01 -20.58 2.59
N ILE A 44 20.96 -20.20 1.76
CA ILE A 44 21.58 -21.10 0.77
C ILE A 44 23.10 -20.95 0.78
N ASN A 45 23.78 -22.05 0.53
CA ASN A 45 25.23 -22.07 0.37
C ASN A 45 25.61 -21.81 -1.10
N LYS A 46 25.38 -20.55 -1.55
CA LYS A 46 25.69 -20.08 -2.90
C LYS A 46 26.31 -18.68 -2.85
N LYS A 47 26.98 -18.25 -3.92
CA LYS A 47 27.63 -16.92 -4.01
C LYS A 47 26.67 -15.79 -4.45
N LYS A 48 25.36 -16.06 -4.62
CA LYS A 48 24.33 -15.07 -5.00
C LYS A 48 22.94 -15.46 -4.51
N ASP A 49 22.11 -14.44 -4.28
CA ASP A 49 20.70 -14.63 -3.94
C ASP A 49 19.90 -15.18 -5.13
N GLN A 50 18.92 -16.01 -4.85
CA GLN A 50 17.97 -16.54 -5.84
C GLN A 50 16.57 -16.03 -5.51
N ILE A 51 15.97 -15.25 -6.42
CA ILE A 51 14.67 -14.62 -6.20
C ILE A 51 13.71 -15.09 -7.28
N PHE A 52 12.61 -15.69 -6.83
CA PHE A 52 11.56 -16.25 -7.69
C PHE A 52 10.23 -15.59 -7.39
N PHE A 53 9.52 -15.20 -8.45
CA PHE A 53 8.15 -14.69 -8.36
C PHE A 53 7.21 -15.68 -9.05
N LYS A 54 6.13 -16.07 -8.34
CA LYS A 54 5.08 -16.97 -8.80
C LYS A 54 3.71 -16.32 -8.55
N GLY A 55 2.65 -16.84 -9.17
CA GLY A 55 1.27 -16.40 -8.99
C GLY A 55 0.82 -15.38 -10.04
N HIS A 56 -0.44 -14.97 -9.93
CA HIS A 56 -1.16 -14.23 -10.97
C HIS A 56 -0.48 -12.90 -11.36
N PHE A 57 0.12 -12.19 -10.40
CA PHE A 57 0.76 -10.90 -10.63
C PHE A 57 2.29 -10.94 -10.77
N ALA A 58 2.86 -12.13 -11.04
CA ALA A 58 4.31 -12.30 -11.17
C ALA A 58 4.85 -11.92 -12.56
N LYS A 59 4.04 -12.05 -13.62
CA LYS A 59 4.47 -11.96 -15.03
C LYS A 59 5.23 -10.67 -15.40
N HIS A 60 4.90 -9.56 -14.76
CA HIS A 60 5.47 -8.25 -15.10
C HIS A 60 6.54 -7.76 -14.13
N ILE A 61 7.05 -8.63 -13.25
CA ILE A 61 8.12 -8.26 -12.30
C ILE A 61 9.47 -8.51 -12.97
N LYS A 62 10.27 -7.45 -13.07
CA LYS A 62 11.65 -7.57 -13.56
C LYS A 62 12.50 -8.38 -12.57
N LYS A 63 13.13 -9.45 -13.03
CA LYS A 63 13.97 -10.31 -12.20
C LYS A 63 15.25 -9.60 -11.74
N SER A 64 15.84 -8.77 -12.60
CA SER A 64 17.14 -8.10 -12.38
C SER A 64 17.07 -6.90 -11.44
N ASN A 65 15.94 -6.19 -11.36
CA ASN A 65 15.81 -5.00 -10.52
C ASN A 65 14.49 -5.03 -9.77
N ASN A 66 14.52 -5.59 -8.56
CA ASN A 66 13.36 -5.70 -7.69
C ASN A 66 13.72 -5.33 -6.25
N SER A 67 12.72 -4.89 -5.47
CA SER A 67 12.90 -4.41 -4.10
C SER A 67 13.55 -5.42 -3.15
N ILE A 68 13.39 -6.72 -3.38
CA ILE A 68 13.97 -7.77 -2.54
C ILE A 68 15.47 -7.89 -2.82
N GLY A 69 15.86 -7.99 -4.09
CA GLY A 69 17.27 -8.05 -4.48
C GLY A 69 18.03 -6.81 -4.03
N ASN A 70 17.45 -5.63 -4.25
CA ASN A 70 18.00 -4.36 -3.80
C ASN A 70 18.17 -4.32 -2.28
N LEU A 71 17.19 -4.80 -1.51
CA LEU A 71 17.27 -4.89 -0.05
C LEU A 71 18.41 -5.82 0.38
N LEU A 72 18.45 -7.08 -0.11
CA LEU A 72 19.45 -8.07 0.30
C LEU A 72 20.88 -7.59 -0.03
N SER A 73 21.08 -7.00 -1.21
CA SER A 73 22.35 -6.42 -1.63
C SER A 73 22.76 -5.27 -0.69
N LEU A 74 21.86 -4.34 -0.36
CA LEU A 74 22.17 -3.24 0.55
C LEU A 74 22.48 -3.73 1.96
N LEU A 75 21.70 -4.69 2.50
CA LEU A 75 21.95 -5.25 3.83
C LEU A 75 23.31 -5.90 3.93
N ARG A 76 23.76 -6.56 2.86
CA ARG A 76 25.09 -7.19 2.79
C ARG A 76 26.19 -6.13 2.71
N LYS A 77 26.00 -5.09 1.87
CA LYS A 77 26.93 -3.94 1.80
C LYS A 77 27.08 -3.23 3.15
N LEU A 78 26.01 -3.18 3.94
CA LEU A 78 26.02 -2.62 5.30
C LEU A 78 26.51 -3.61 6.37
N LYS A 79 26.99 -4.80 5.99
CA LYS A 79 27.45 -5.87 6.89
C LYS A 79 26.40 -6.31 7.93
N LEU A 80 25.09 -6.14 7.62
CA LEU A 80 23.98 -6.54 8.49
C LEU A 80 23.58 -8.01 8.29
N ILE A 81 23.91 -8.58 7.15
CA ILE A 81 23.78 -9.99 6.80
C ILE A 81 25.04 -10.44 6.05
N SER A 82 25.43 -11.70 6.23
CA SER A 82 26.54 -12.34 5.49
C SER A 82 26.05 -13.41 4.51
N ASN A 83 24.92 -14.05 4.82
CA ASN A 83 24.39 -15.17 4.06
C ASN A 83 23.70 -14.74 2.75
N TYR A 84 23.64 -15.68 1.79
CA TYR A 84 22.76 -15.59 0.63
C TYR A 84 21.45 -16.34 0.87
N TYR A 85 20.42 -15.95 0.14
CA TYR A 85 19.06 -16.43 0.36
C TYR A 85 18.38 -16.89 -0.94
N SER A 86 17.61 -17.96 -0.84
CA SER A 86 16.57 -18.30 -1.81
C SER A 86 15.25 -17.73 -1.33
N VAL A 87 14.66 -16.83 -2.11
CA VAL A 87 13.40 -16.16 -1.80
C VAL A 87 12.37 -16.46 -2.87
N THR A 88 11.28 -17.11 -2.50
CA THR A 88 10.13 -17.33 -3.39
C THR A 88 8.94 -16.51 -2.92
N VAL A 89 8.41 -15.67 -3.80
CA VAL A 89 7.25 -14.82 -3.52
C VAL A 89 6.06 -15.26 -4.38
N ILE A 90 4.96 -15.63 -3.73
CA ILE A 90 3.66 -15.85 -4.40
C ILE A 90 2.94 -14.52 -4.40
N LYS A 91 2.81 -13.92 -5.59
CA LYS A 91 2.24 -12.59 -5.82
C LYS A 91 0.71 -12.63 -5.91
N ASN A 92 0.06 -12.20 -4.82
CA ASN A 92 -1.39 -12.02 -4.73
C ASN A 92 -1.77 -10.54 -4.76
N ILE A 93 -0.83 -9.64 -4.43
CA ILE A 93 -1.03 -8.19 -4.48
C ILE A 93 -0.77 -7.72 -5.92
N PRO A 94 -1.76 -7.07 -6.57
CA PRO A 94 -1.56 -6.50 -7.90
C PRO A 94 -0.39 -5.53 -7.93
N ILE A 95 0.39 -5.54 -9.01
CA ILE A 95 1.46 -4.56 -9.25
C ILE A 95 0.89 -3.25 -9.80
N PHE A 96 1.61 -2.13 -9.63
CA PHE A 96 1.19 -0.79 -10.06
C PHE A 96 -0.23 -0.42 -9.58
N SER A 97 -0.55 -0.77 -8.35
CA SER A 97 -1.91 -0.77 -7.79
C SER A 97 -2.14 0.25 -6.67
N GLY A 98 -1.10 0.96 -6.22
CA GLY A 98 -1.19 1.82 -5.04
C GLY A 98 -1.22 1.07 -3.69
N LEU A 99 -1.15 -0.27 -3.70
CA LEU A 99 -1.19 -1.12 -2.50
C LEU A 99 0.18 -1.39 -1.86
N GLY A 100 1.27 -0.99 -2.51
CA GLY A 100 2.63 -1.07 -1.98
C GLY A 100 3.23 -2.48 -1.89
N GLY A 101 2.80 -3.42 -2.74
CA GLY A 101 3.19 -4.83 -2.64
C GLY A 101 4.70 -5.10 -2.68
N GLY A 102 5.45 -4.44 -3.56
CA GLY A 102 6.91 -4.60 -3.64
C GLY A 102 7.64 -4.08 -2.39
N THR A 103 7.26 -2.89 -1.94
CA THR A 103 7.80 -2.28 -0.70
C THR A 103 7.42 -3.11 0.53
N SER A 104 6.21 -3.66 0.56
CA SER A 104 5.76 -4.58 1.60
C SER A 104 6.66 -5.82 1.66
N ASN A 105 6.93 -6.45 0.51
CA ASN A 105 7.79 -7.65 0.47
C ASN A 105 9.17 -7.36 1.08
N ALA A 106 9.79 -6.24 0.71
CA ALA A 106 11.06 -5.80 1.30
C ALA A 106 10.94 -5.54 2.80
N ALA A 107 9.88 -4.84 3.26
CA ALA A 107 9.67 -4.54 4.68
C ALA A 107 9.51 -5.80 5.54
N PHE A 108 8.76 -6.80 5.06
CA PHE A 108 8.54 -8.04 5.82
C PHE A 108 9.78 -8.94 5.82
N ILE A 109 10.58 -8.97 4.75
CA ILE A 109 11.89 -9.63 4.73
C ILE A 109 12.86 -8.92 5.68
N LEU A 110 12.91 -7.58 5.65
CA LEU A 110 13.74 -6.78 6.55
C LEU A 110 13.43 -7.10 8.03
N LYS A 111 12.16 -7.12 8.43
CA LYS A 111 11.73 -7.50 9.77
C LYS A 111 12.13 -8.93 10.16
N HIS A 112 12.07 -9.85 9.18
CA HIS A 112 12.42 -11.25 9.42
C HIS A 112 13.91 -11.45 9.61
N LEU A 113 14.73 -10.79 8.79
CA LEU A 113 16.18 -10.94 8.85
C LEU A 113 16.82 -10.16 9.99
N LEU A 114 16.31 -8.96 10.28
CA LEU A 114 16.82 -8.07 11.32
C LEU A 114 15.83 -8.00 12.48
N LYS A 115 15.89 -8.96 13.38
CA LYS A 115 15.04 -9.00 14.59
C LYS A 115 15.33 -7.88 15.60
N LYS A 116 16.51 -7.24 15.52
CA LYS A 116 16.95 -6.13 16.39
C LYS A 116 16.50 -4.78 15.85
N LYS A 117 16.42 -3.77 16.72
CA LYS A 117 16.17 -2.37 16.32
C LYS A 117 17.25 -1.91 15.35
N ILE A 118 16.84 -1.43 14.18
CA ILE A 118 17.71 -0.87 13.16
C ILE A 118 17.99 0.58 13.55
N ASN A 119 19.25 1.00 13.48
CA ASN A 119 19.63 2.40 13.65
C ASN A 119 18.91 3.27 12.61
N LYS A 120 18.49 4.47 13.03
CA LYS A 120 17.74 5.42 12.20
C LYS A 120 18.45 5.75 10.88
N ASN A 121 19.78 5.93 10.92
CA ASN A 121 20.57 6.23 9.71
C ASN A 121 20.57 5.07 8.72
N ILE A 122 20.70 3.84 9.21
CA ILE A 122 20.61 2.62 8.39
C ILE A 122 19.18 2.50 7.80
N PHE A 123 18.15 2.70 8.63
CA PHE A 123 16.77 2.65 8.16
C PHE A 123 16.51 3.67 7.04
N ASN A 124 16.99 4.89 7.17
CA ASN A 124 16.87 5.94 6.15
C ASN A 124 17.55 5.54 4.83
N LYS A 125 18.73 4.89 4.88
CA LYS A 125 19.40 4.37 3.67
C LYS A 125 18.54 3.31 2.98
N ILE A 126 17.97 2.38 3.75
CA ILE A 126 17.09 1.33 3.22
C ILE A 126 15.83 1.95 2.61
N GLU A 127 15.20 2.88 3.31
CA GLU A 127 13.99 3.58 2.84
C GLU A 127 14.22 4.35 1.54
N LYS A 128 15.37 5.05 1.41
CA LYS A 128 15.73 5.76 0.19
C LYS A 128 15.84 4.83 -1.02
N LEU A 129 16.32 3.60 -0.82
CA LEU A 129 16.47 2.61 -1.89
C LEU A 129 15.16 1.89 -2.23
N ILE A 130 14.36 1.54 -1.21
CA ILE A 130 13.17 0.68 -1.38
C ILE A 130 11.92 1.52 -1.68
N GLY A 131 11.84 2.73 -1.12
CA GLY A 131 10.72 3.66 -1.31
C GLY A 131 10.17 4.20 0.02
N SER A 132 9.60 5.41 -0.05
CA SER A 132 9.11 6.19 1.09
C SER A 132 7.99 5.52 1.89
N ASP A 133 7.28 4.56 1.30
CA ASP A 133 6.22 3.79 1.96
C ASP A 133 6.76 2.69 2.89
N LEU A 134 8.08 2.41 2.90
CA LEU A 134 8.67 1.31 3.67
C LEU A 134 8.25 1.33 5.14
N LYS A 135 8.30 2.49 5.76
CA LYS A 135 7.95 2.67 7.19
C LYS A 135 6.51 2.34 7.52
N LEU A 136 5.57 2.50 6.57
CA LEU A 136 4.14 2.24 6.79
C LEU A 136 3.91 0.77 7.17
N PHE A 137 4.70 -0.13 6.59
CA PHE A 137 4.57 -1.58 6.83
C PHE A 137 5.05 -2.03 8.21
N PHE A 138 5.62 -1.15 9.02
CA PHE A 138 5.97 -1.42 10.41
C PHE A 138 4.78 -1.19 11.37
N TYR A 139 3.70 -0.59 10.88
CA TYR A 139 2.50 -0.27 11.67
C TYR A 139 1.26 -0.84 10.99
N LYS A 140 0.35 -1.44 11.78
CA LYS A 140 -0.90 -1.99 11.23
C LYS A 140 -1.85 -0.88 10.77
N GLN A 141 -1.84 0.27 11.48
CA GLN A 141 -2.69 1.41 11.21
C GLN A 141 -2.05 2.67 11.80
N GLY A 142 -2.11 3.79 11.09
CA GLY A 142 -1.49 5.03 11.54
C GLY A 142 -1.78 6.21 10.62
N PHE A 143 -1.31 7.36 11.04
CA PHE A 143 -1.35 8.60 10.26
C PHE A 143 0.09 9.04 9.95
N LEU A 144 0.43 9.05 8.67
CA LEU A 144 1.67 9.62 8.17
C LEU A 144 1.54 11.15 8.24
N GLN A 145 2.20 11.76 9.24
CA GLN A 145 2.14 13.21 9.47
C GLN A 145 3.03 13.98 8.50
N ASN A 146 4.12 13.37 8.11
CA ASN A 146 5.08 13.79 7.09
C ASN A 146 5.94 12.57 6.72
N LEU A 147 6.86 12.72 5.75
CA LEU A 147 7.71 11.60 5.32
C LEU A 147 8.60 11.00 6.43
N LYS A 148 8.71 11.63 7.60
CA LYS A 148 9.56 11.15 8.72
C LYS A 148 8.75 10.62 9.91
N THR A 149 7.51 11.08 10.09
CA THR A 149 6.75 10.87 11.34
C THR A 149 5.44 10.17 11.07
N ILE A 150 5.21 9.06 11.80
CA ILE A 150 3.93 8.36 11.84
C ILE A 150 3.36 8.47 13.25
N LYS A 151 2.12 8.93 13.35
CA LYS A 151 1.32 8.87 14.58
C LYS A 151 0.51 7.56 14.59
N ILE A 152 0.54 6.86 15.73
CA ILE A 152 -0.07 5.54 15.87
C ILE A 152 -1.33 5.66 16.72
N SER A 153 -2.40 5.00 16.30
CA SER A 153 -3.61 4.84 17.12
C SER A 153 -3.45 3.66 18.09
N LYS A 154 -3.68 3.90 19.39
CA LYS A 154 -3.76 2.82 20.39
C LYS A 154 -4.93 1.87 20.07
N LYS A 155 -6.09 2.41 19.69
CA LYS A 155 -7.28 1.64 19.28
C LYS A 155 -7.33 1.49 17.77
N LYS A 156 -6.99 0.29 17.27
CA LYS A 156 -7.12 -0.06 15.84
C LYS A 156 -8.59 -0.26 15.50
N GLN A 157 -8.97 0.09 14.26
CA GLN A 157 -10.33 -0.10 13.77
C GLN A 157 -10.38 -1.25 12.76
N LYS A 158 -11.44 -2.01 12.84
CA LYS A 158 -11.77 -3.04 11.86
C LYS A 158 -12.53 -2.38 10.72
N PHE A 159 -11.92 -2.28 9.54
CA PHE A 159 -12.53 -1.83 8.29
C PHE A 159 -12.66 -2.99 7.32
N ILE A 160 -13.70 -2.96 6.50
CA ILE A 160 -14.00 -3.95 5.48
C ILE A 160 -14.00 -3.27 4.13
N PHE A 161 -13.32 -3.87 3.18
CA PHE A 161 -13.10 -3.29 1.86
C PHE A 161 -13.51 -4.27 0.76
N LEU A 162 -14.20 -3.75 -0.23
CA LEU A 162 -14.23 -4.31 -1.57
C LEU A 162 -13.09 -3.64 -2.34
N LEU A 163 -12.20 -4.44 -2.92
CA LEU A 163 -11.12 -3.98 -3.78
C LEU A 163 -11.43 -4.35 -5.23
N SER A 164 -11.20 -3.44 -6.14
CA SER A 164 -11.28 -3.70 -7.58
C SER A 164 -10.11 -3.04 -8.30
N ARG A 165 -9.58 -3.70 -9.31
CA ARG A 165 -8.53 -3.16 -10.18
C ARG A 165 -8.91 -3.36 -11.63
N PRO A 166 -9.13 -2.28 -12.39
CA PRO A 166 -9.16 -2.36 -13.84
C PRO A 166 -7.77 -2.76 -14.37
N ASN A 167 -7.70 -3.31 -15.56
CA ASN A 167 -6.41 -3.69 -16.15
C ASN A 167 -5.60 -2.47 -16.64
N ILE A 168 -5.32 -1.56 -15.72
CA ILE A 168 -4.61 -0.31 -15.93
C ILE A 168 -3.40 -0.25 -15.00
N ASN A 169 -2.27 0.21 -15.52
CA ASN A 169 -1.07 0.49 -14.77
C ASN A 169 -0.93 1.99 -14.51
N CYS A 170 -1.09 2.42 -13.27
CA CYS A 170 -0.85 3.80 -12.87
C CYS A 170 0.61 3.97 -12.41
N SER A 171 1.38 4.71 -13.18
CA SER A 171 2.74 5.10 -12.76
C SER A 171 2.64 6.18 -11.69
N THR A 172 3.17 5.90 -10.50
CA THR A 172 3.18 6.84 -9.37
C THR A 172 3.86 8.15 -9.75
N SER A 173 5.02 8.10 -10.42
CA SER A 173 5.75 9.30 -10.85
C SER A 173 4.93 10.17 -11.80
N VAL A 174 4.24 9.55 -12.78
CA VAL A 174 3.38 10.27 -13.75
C VAL A 174 2.17 10.90 -13.06
N ILE A 175 1.57 10.27 -12.04
CA ILE A 175 0.44 10.86 -11.32
C ILE A 175 0.90 12.03 -10.46
N TYR A 176 1.99 11.88 -9.70
CA TYR A 176 2.52 12.95 -8.88
C TYR A 176 3.05 14.14 -9.67
N SER A 177 3.61 13.95 -10.88
CA SER A 177 4.07 15.07 -11.73
C SER A 177 2.94 15.98 -12.20
N LYS A 178 1.68 15.50 -12.15
CA LYS A 178 0.47 16.27 -12.51
C LYS A 178 -0.15 17.04 -11.34
N VAL A 179 0.42 16.95 -10.14
CA VAL A 179 -0.06 17.72 -8.98
C VAL A 179 0.33 19.18 -9.16
N LYS A 180 -0.67 20.06 -9.29
CA LYS A 180 -0.48 21.51 -9.45
C LYS A 180 -0.77 22.32 -8.18
N LYS A 181 -1.61 21.78 -7.28
CA LYS A 181 -2.02 22.45 -6.04
C LYS A 181 -1.63 21.61 -4.84
N TYR A 182 -1.22 22.26 -3.77
CA TYR A 182 -0.78 21.64 -2.53
C TYR A 182 -1.68 22.06 -1.38
N SER A 183 -2.06 21.11 -0.57
CA SER A 183 -2.89 21.36 0.62
C SER A 183 -2.03 21.78 1.81
N LYS A 184 -2.59 22.63 2.67
CA LYS A 184 -1.95 22.97 3.96
C LYS A 184 -1.79 21.73 4.83
N LYS A 185 -0.64 21.62 5.53
CA LYS A 185 -0.40 20.56 6.51
C LYS A 185 -1.35 20.71 7.68
N VAL A 186 -1.95 19.60 8.10
CA VAL A 186 -2.79 19.58 9.30
C VAL A 186 -2.08 18.89 10.46
N LYS A 187 -2.22 19.46 11.68
CA LYS A 187 -1.84 18.77 12.91
C LYS A 187 -2.88 17.70 13.22
N PHE A 188 -2.57 16.45 12.90
CA PHE A 188 -3.46 15.34 13.18
C PHE A 188 -3.31 14.82 14.60
N SER A 189 -4.42 14.47 15.26
CA SER A 189 -4.42 13.84 16.59
C SER A 189 -5.45 12.73 16.67
N PHE A 190 -5.02 11.53 17.07
CA PHE A 190 -5.92 10.42 17.33
C PHE A 190 -6.83 10.62 18.55
N HIS A 191 -6.48 11.52 19.48
CA HIS A 191 -7.37 11.87 20.61
C HIS A 191 -8.69 12.49 20.14
N LYS A 192 -8.64 13.30 19.06
CA LYS A 192 -9.82 13.92 18.47
C LYS A 192 -10.72 12.94 17.73
N ILE A 193 -10.20 11.79 17.28
CA ILE A 193 -10.93 10.75 16.54
C ILE A 193 -10.79 9.39 17.23
N ASN A 194 -11.21 9.31 18.48
CA ASN A 194 -11.04 8.16 19.36
C ASN A 194 -12.04 7.02 19.14
N SER A 195 -13.19 7.27 18.50
CA SER A 195 -14.22 6.28 18.19
C SER A 195 -14.22 5.85 16.73
N ARG A 196 -14.88 4.73 16.39
CA ARG A 196 -15.08 4.28 15.01
C ARG A 196 -15.82 5.31 14.19
N LYS A 197 -16.91 5.89 14.73
CA LYS A 197 -17.72 6.91 14.09
C LYS A 197 -16.87 8.12 13.70
N LYS A 198 -16.15 8.73 14.64
CA LYS A 198 -15.24 9.87 14.38
C LYS A 198 -14.13 9.56 13.38
N LYS A 199 -13.62 8.31 13.34
CA LYS A 199 -12.64 7.91 12.32
C LYS A 199 -13.25 7.82 10.93
N ILE A 200 -14.46 7.28 10.81
CA ILE A 200 -15.21 7.25 9.54
C ILE A 200 -15.51 8.68 9.08
N GLU A 201 -16.01 9.54 9.97
CA GLU A 201 -16.28 10.96 9.68
C GLU A 201 -15.00 11.68 9.18
N TYR A 202 -13.87 11.43 9.86
CA TYR A 202 -12.57 11.97 9.41
C TYR A 202 -12.19 11.46 8.01
N ILE A 203 -12.39 10.18 7.74
CA ILE A 203 -12.10 9.61 6.42
C ILE A 203 -13.04 10.19 5.37
N LEU A 204 -14.33 10.36 5.67
CA LEU A 204 -15.32 10.96 4.77
C LEU A 204 -14.98 12.42 4.44
N GLY A 205 -14.63 13.21 5.44
CA GLY A 205 -14.27 14.64 5.29
C GLY A 205 -12.93 14.91 4.62
N ASN A 206 -12.10 13.88 4.41
CA ASN A 206 -10.77 14.01 3.79
C ASN A 206 -10.67 13.09 2.57
N LYS A 207 -10.13 13.58 1.46
CA LYS A 207 -10.05 12.86 0.18
C LYS A 207 -8.67 12.27 -0.09
N ASN A 208 -8.55 11.53 -1.18
CA ASN A 208 -7.27 11.26 -1.85
C ASN A 208 -7.09 12.29 -2.97
N GLU A 209 -6.17 13.23 -2.80
CA GLU A 209 -5.97 14.33 -3.74
C GLU A 209 -5.41 13.91 -5.11
N LEU A 210 -4.86 12.70 -5.19
CA LEU A 210 -4.43 12.15 -6.48
C LEU A 210 -5.60 11.59 -7.30
N GLN A 211 -6.77 11.37 -6.68
CA GLN A 211 -7.90 10.69 -7.31
C GLN A 211 -8.42 11.44 -8.54
N SER A 212 -8.62 12.74 -8.46
CA SER A 212 -9.11 13.56 -9.58
C SER A 212 -8.15 13.53 -10.78
N ILE A 213 -6.83 13.47 -10.54
CA ILE A 213 -5.82 13.34 -11.58
C ILE A 213 -5.94 11.98 -12.27
N VAL A 214 -6.13 10.92 -11.48
CA VAL A 214 -6.28 9.55 -12.00
C VAL A 214 -7.59 9.38 -12.76
N GLU A 215 -8.70 9.91 -12.25
CA GLU A 215 -10.02 9.88 -12.89
C GLU A 215 -10.04 10.62 -14.23
N LYS A 216 -9.37 11.78 -14.28
CA LYS A 216 -9.22 12.55 -15.54
C LYS A 216 -8.43 11.76 -16.58
N LYS A 217 -7.37 11.07 -16.16
CA LYS A 217 -6.54 10.26 -17.06
C LYS A 217 -7.20 8.94 -17.47
N TYR A 218 -7.99 8.36 -16.58
CA TYR A 218 -8.61 7.05 -16.74
C TYR A 218 -10.10 7.10 -16.35
N PRO A 219 -11.00 7.54 -17.24
CA PRO A 219 -12.44 7.72 -16.93
C PRO A 219 -13.13 6.47 -16.39
N ILE A 220 -12.66 5.27 -16.80
CA ILE A 220 -13.18 4.00 -16.30
C ILE A 220 -13.00 3.84 -14.77
N ILE A 221 -11.96 4.46 -14.19
CA ILE A 221 -11.76 4.48 -12.73
C ILE A 221 -12.86 5.31 -12.06
N LYS A 222 -13.22 6.48 -12.63
CA LYS A 222 -14.32 7.31 -12.13
C LYS A 222 -15.64 6.52 -12.14
N LYS A 223 -15.97 5.87 -13.27
CA LYS A 223 -17.17 5.04 -13.43
C LYS A 223 -17.19 3.92 -12.40
N LEU A 224 -16.10 3.17 -12.25
CA LEU A 224 -15.98 2.09 -11.27
C LEU A 224 -16.19 2.59 -9.82
N LEU A 225 -15.60 3.72 -9.46
CA LEU A 225 -15.76 4.31 -8.12
C LEU A 225 -17.20 4.74 -7.87
N THR A 226 -17.87 5.38 -8.86
CA THR A 226 -19.28 5.71 -8.77
C THR A 226 -20.14 4.46 -8.56
N ASP A 227 -19.92 3.42 -9.36
CA ASP A 227 -20.68 2.17 -9.23
C ASP A 227 -20.49 1.51 -7.85
N ILE A 228 -19.25 1.51 -7.33
CA ILE A 228 -18.96 0.99 -5.98
C ILE A 228 -19.62 1.84 -4.90
N SER A 229 -19.62 3.19 -5.04
CA SER A 229 -20.21 4.08 -4.03
C SER A 229 -21.73 3.95 -3.93
N ASN A 230 -22.40 3.58 -5.02
CA ASN A 230 -23.84 3.37 -5.09
C ASN A 230 -24.30 2.04 -4.50
N GLU A 231 -23.38 1.15 -4.12
CA GLU A 231 -23.76 -0.12 -3.52
C GLU A 231 -24.15 0.02 -2.05
N ASN A 232 -25.19 -0.70 -1.65
CA ASN A 232 -25.72 -0.63 -0.28
C ASN A 232 -24.65 -0.94 0.78
N GLY A 233 -24.58 -0.12 1.81
CA GLY A 233 -23.61 -0.25 2.90
C GLY A 233 -22.22 0.26 2.59
N CYS A 234 -21.99 0.88 1.43
CA CYS A 234 -20.76 1.57 1.10
C CYS A 234 -20.72 2.96 1.74
N TYR A 235 -19.75 3.23 2.60
CA TYR A 235 -19.52 4.55 3.16
C TYR A 235 -18.89 5.50 2.16
N LEU A 236 -17.95 4.99 1.35
CA LEU A 236 -17.24 5.74 0.32
C LEU A 236 -16.50 4.78 -0.62
N SER A 237 -16.18 5.27 -1.81
CA SER A 237 -15.26 4.64 -2.75
C SER A 237 -14.09 5.57 -3.08
N ARG A 238 -12.87 5.01 -3.21
CA ARG A 238 -11.63 5.76 -3.51
C ARG A 238 -10.58 4.89 -4.18
N ILE A 239 -9.58 5.55 -4.77
CA ILE A 239 -8.33 4.86 -5.13
C ILE A 239 -7.39 4.79 -3.93
N SER A 240 -6.55 3.76 -3.86
CA SER A 240 -5.44 3.70 -2.90
C SER A 240 -4.19 4.33 -3.50
N GLY A 241 -3.59 5.29 -2.79
CA GLY A 241 -2.40 6.00 -3.27
C GLY A 241 -2.61 6.63 -4.64
N SER A 242 -1.71 6.35 -5.58
CA SER A 242 -1.79 6.79 -6.98
C SER A 242 -2.64 5.87 -7.88
N GLY A 243 -3.36 4.91 -7.31
CA GLY A 243 -4.13 3.91 -8.06
C GLY A 243 -3.23 2.79 -8.61
N SER A 244 -3.74 1.87 -9.45
CA SER A 244 -5.08 1.82 -10.06
C SER A 244 -6.14 1.10 -9.22
N VAL A 245 -5.80 0.53 -8.04
CA VAL A 245 -6.81 -0.13 -7.21
C VAL A 245 -7.79 0.90 -6.67
N CYS A 246 -9.06 0.64 -6.98
CA CYS A 246 -10.23 1.26 -6.39
C CYS A 246 -10.68 0.43 -5.18
N TYR A 247 -11.16 1.08 -4.13
CA TYR A 247 -11.77 0.36 -3.01
C TYR A 247 -13.07 1.03 -2.57
N GLY A 248 -14.02 0.21 -2.12
CA GLY A 248 -15.17 0.66 -1.34
C GLY A 248 -14.95 0.31 0.14
N LEU A 249 -15.20 1.26 1.04
CA LEU A 249 -15.26 1.04 2.47
C LEU A 249 -16.68 0.71 2.87
N PHE A 250 -16.91 -0.47 3.43
CA PHE A 250 -18.24 -0.99 3.75
C PHE A 250 -18.50 -1.06 5.26
N ASN A 251 -19.77 -1.00 5.62
CA ASN A 251 -20.24 -1.12 7.01
C ASN A 251 -20.02 -2.53 7.58
N ASN A 252 -20.21 -3.58 6.76
CA ASN A 252 -20.01 -4.97 7.15
C ASN A 252 -19.60 -5.87 5.96
N HIS A 253 -19.28 -7.12 6.25
CA HIS A 253 -18.80 -8.09 5.27
C HIS A 253 -19.92 -8.56 4.31
N ILE A 254 -21.16 -8.64 4.77
CA ILE A 254 -22.30 -9.13 3.97
C ILE A 254 -22.57 -8.16 2.83
N THR A 255 -22.69 -6.87 3.13
CA THR A 255 -22.92 -5.82 2.12
C THR A 255 -21.74 -5.73 1.15
N ALA A 256 -20.50 -5.82 1.65
CA ALA A 256 -19.31 -5.84 0.80
C ALA A 256 -19.28 -7.04 -0.17
N LYS A 257 -19.74 -8.23 0.29
CA LYS A 257 -19.82 -9.44 -0.54
C LYS A 257 -20.93 -9.33 -1.61
N LYS A 258 -22.11 -8.79 -1.25
CA LYS A 258 -23.19 -8.52 -2.21
C LYS A 258 -22.74 -7.53 -3.28
N ALA A 259 -22.11 -6.43 -2.88
CA ALA A 259 -21.53 -5.44 -3.78
C ALA A 259 -20.46 -6.04 -4.71
N LEU A 260 -19.56 -6.89 -4.17
CA LEU A 260 -18.54 -7.56 -4.98
C LEU A 260 -19.18 -8.38 -6.11
N ASN A 261 -20.18 -9.20 -5.82
CA ASN A 261 -20.83 -10.03 -6.82
C ASN A 261 -21.47 -9.20 -7.94
N LYS A 262 -22.18 -8.12 -7.56
CA LYS A 262 -22.86 -7.22 -8.49
C LYS A 262 -21.86 -6.45 -9.37
N ILE A 263 -20.84 -5.85 -8.77
CA ILE A 263 -19.81 -5.08 -9.49
C ILE A 263 -18.98 -6.01 -10.38
N LYS A 264 -18.64 -7.22 -9.93
CA LYS A 264 -17.93 -8.21 -10.74
C LYS A 264 -18.72 -8.61 -11.98
N GLY A 265 -20.04 -8.73 -11.88
CA GLY A 265 -20.91 -8.98 -13.03
C GLY A 265 -20.84 -7.87 -14.08
N ARG A 266 -20.78 -6.57 -13.65
CA ARG A 266 -20.63 -5.42 -14.56
C ARG A 266 -19.22 -5.31 -15.17
N TYR A 267 -18.18 -5.79 -14.46
CA TYR A 267 -16.77 -5.66 -14.85
C TYR A 267 -16.03 -7.00 -14.82
N PRO A 268 -16.43 -8.00 -15.62
CA PRO A 268 -15.90 -9.38 -15.50
C PRO A 268 -14.40 -9.50 -15.79
N LYS A 269 -13.83 -8.54 -16.53
CA LYS A 269 -12.40 -8.52 -16.86
C LYS A 269 -11.53 -7.83 -15.79
N PHE A 270 -12.13 -7.28 -14.72
CA PHE A 270 -11.39 -6.64 -13.65
C PHE A 270 -11.03 -7.64 -12.56
N TRP A 271 -9.99 -7.33 -11.82
CA TRP A 271 -9.64 -8.07 -10.62
C TRP A 271 -10.44 -7.56 -9.42
N PHE A 272 -10.88 -8.47 -8.57
CA PHE A 272 -11.63 -8.18 -7.35
C PHE A 272 -11.10 -8.97 -6.15
N SER A 273 -11.22 -8.39 -4.96
CA SER A 273 -10.98 -9.06 -3.70
C SER A 273 -11.76 -8.39 -2.57
N LEU A 274 -12.20 -9.17 -1.59
CA LEU A 274 -12.60 -8.64 -0.29
C LEU A 274 -11.37 -8.58 0.62
N ALA A 275 -11.28 -7.55 1.42
CA ALA A 275 -10.21 -7.38 2.39
C ALA A 275 -10.72 -6.76 3.69
N LYS A 276 -9.96 -6.99 4.77
CA LYS A 276 -10.18 -6.33 6.07
C LYS A 276 -8.85 -5.91 6.68
N THR A 277 -8.87 -4.95 7.57
CA THR A 277 -7.68 -4.54 8.35
C THR A 277 -7.11 -5.70 9.16
N VAL A 278 -5.78 -5.72 9.34
CA VAL A 278 -5.03 -6.72 10.14
C VAL A 278 -4.79 -6.29 11.58
#